data_74c3e2e557e5f70d73e22e7c877ca0b7
#
_entry.id   74c3e2e557e5f70d73e22e7c877ca0b7
#
_cell.length_a   1.000
_cell.length_b   1.000
_cell.length_c   1.000
_cell.angle_alpha   90.00
_cell.angle_beta   90.00
_cell.angle_gamma   90.00
#
_symmetry.space_group_name_H-M   'P 1'
#
loop_
_entity.id
_entity.type
_entity.pdbx_description
1 polymer ?
#
loop_
_entity_poly.entity_id
_entity_poly.type
_entity_poly.pdbx_seq_one_letter_code
_entity_poly.pdbx_strand_id
1 'polypeptide(L)'
;MKGIFIAYDQAYNMEIADAMEEIGVRGFTMWQDISGRGSETGEPHLGNHAWPTMNNAILTFVPDDKVDDILAMIRAKDEETPALGLRAFVWNVETSY
;
A
#
# COMPACT_ATOMS: atom_id res chain seq x y z
N MET A 1 15.18 8.62 -7.51
CA MET A 1 14.00 7.77 -7.71
C MET A 1 13.89 6.74 -6.59
N LYS A 2 12.71 6.56 -6.08
CA LYS A 2 12.41 5.58 -5.04
C LYS A 2 11.41 4.56 -5.53
N GLY A 3 11.59 3.31 -5.11
CA GLY A 3 10.56 2.30 -5.21
C GLY A 3 9.72 2.30 -3.96
N ILE A 4 8.41 2.10 -4.10
CA ILE A 4 7.49 2.02 -2.96
C ILE A 4 6.59 0.80 -3.16
N PHE A 5 6.56 -0.06 -2.14
CA PHE A 5 5.65 -1.19 -2.08
C PHE A 5 4.63 -0.92 -0.99
N ILE A 6 3.36 -0.98 -1.33
CA ILE A 6 2.25 -0.73 -0.40
C ILE A 6 1.35 -1.95 -0.39
N ALA A 7 1.15 -2.53 0.80
CA ALA A 7 0.20 -3.64 0.99
C ALA A 7 -0.94 -3.14 1.89
N TYR A 8 -2.17 -3.42 1.48
CA TYR A 8 -3.34 -2.87 2.15
C TYR A 8 -4.54 -3.79 1.99
N ASP A 9 -5.51 -3.65 2.91
CA ASP A 9 -6.80 -4.33 2.79
C ASP A 9 -7.51 -3.87 1.51
N GLN A 10 -8.06 -4.83 0.76
CA GLN A 10 -8.71 -4.53 -0.51
C GLN A 10 -9.84 -3.50 -0.40
N ALA A 11 -10.44 -3.35 0.78
CA ALA A 11 -11.48 -2.35 1.00
C ALA A 11 -10.98 -0.90 0.82
N TYR A 12 -9.67 -0.67 0.96
CA TYR A 12 -9.06 0.64 0.77
C TYR A 12 -8.68 0.93 -0.68
N ASN A 13 -8.94 0.02 -1.62
CA ASN A 13 -8.39 0.14 -2.97
C ASN A 13 -8.75 1.47 -3.64
N MET A 14 -10.01 1.88 -3.60
CA MET A 14 -10.41 3.13 -4.25
C MET A 14 -9.81 4.35 -3.56
N GLU A 15 -9.80 4.37 -2.23
CA GLU A 15 -9.24 5.48 -1.47
C GLU A 15 -7.75 5.67 -1.74
N ILE A 16 -7.00 4.58 -1.79
CA ILE A 16 -5.56 4.62 -2.07
C ILE A 16 -5.31 5.01 -3.52
N ALA A 17 -6.06 4.45 -4.47
CA ALA A 17 -5.92 4.79 -5.88
C ALA A 17 -6.19 6.28 -6.12
N ASP A 18 -7.25 6.81 -5.54
CA ASP A 18 -7.61 8.23 -5.68
C ASP A 18 -6.55 9.14 -5.04
N ALA A 19 -6.06 8.78 -3.86
CA ALA A 19 -5.02 9.54 -3.18
C ALA A 19 -3.71 9.55 -3.95
N MET A 20 -3.32 8.42 -4.53
CA MET A 20 -2.13 8.32 -5.36
C MET A 20 -2.24 9.23 -6.59
N GLU A 21 -3.41 9.26 -7.23
CA GLU A 21 -3.64 10.14 -8.36
C GLU A 21 -3.55 11.63 -7.97
N GLU A 22 -4.12 12.01 -6.83
CA GLU A 22 -4.02 13.38 -6.31
C GLU A 22 -2.57 13.80 -6.06
N ILE A 23 -1.74 12.88 -5.56
CA ILE A 23 -0.32 13.13 -5.33
C ILE A 23 0.44 13.24 -6.67
N GLY A 24 -0.14 12.76 -7.75
CA GLY A 24 0.48 12.78 -9.06
C GLY A 24 1.23 11.50 -9.43
N VAL A 25 0.91 10.40 -8.76
CA VAL A 25 1.48 9.09 -9.06
C VAL A 25 0.56 8.35 -10.02
N ARG A 26 1.02 8.13 -11.24
CA ARG A 26 0.20 7.49 -12.29
C ARG A 26 0.70 6.11 -12.69
N GLY A 27 2.00 5.88 -12.63
CA GLY A 27 2.59 4.60 -13.00
C GLY A 27 2.65 3.66 -11.81
N PHE A 28 2.06 2.48 -11.94
CA PHE A 28 2.12 1.48 -10.87
C PHE A 28 1.85 0.08 -11.43
N THR A 29 2.27 -0.92 -10.67
CA THR A 29 1.86 -2.31 -10.87
C THR A 29 1.04 -2.72 -9.65
N MET A 30 -0.08 -3.40 -9.89
CA MET A 30 -0.99 -3.79 -8.83
C MET A 30 -1.20 -5.30 -8.84
N TRP A 31 -1.23 -5.88 -7.65
CA TRP A 31 -1.70 -7.24 -7.41
C TRP A 31 -2.98 -7.17 -6.61
N GLN A 32 -3.99 -7.89 -7.07
CA GLN A 32 -5.29 -7.94 -6.40
C GLN A 32 -5.51 -9.30 -5.76
N ASP A 33 -6.32 -9.32 -4.70
CA ASP A 33 -6.78 -10.54 -4.06
C ASP A 33 -5.64 -11.46 -3.61
N ILE A 34 -4.69 -10.88 -2.86
CA ILE A 34 -3.58 -11.62 -2.28
C ILE A 34 -3.76 -11.79 -0.78
N SER A 35 -3.16 -12.82 -0.23
CA SER A 35 -3.18 -13.08 1.21
C SER A 35 -2.07 -12.31 1.91
N GLY A 36 -2.30 -11.88 3.14
CA GLY A 36 -1.27 -11.23 3.91
C GLY A 36 -1.70 -10.88 5.32
N ARG A 37 -0.70 -10.49 6.12
CA ARG A 37 -0.88 -9.94 7.44
C ARG A 37 0.15 -8.82 7.60
N GLY A 38 -0.33 -7.59 7.77
CA GLY A 38 0.53 -6.41 7.75
C GLY A 38 1.31 -6.15 9.04
N SER A 39 0.98 -6.84 10.13
CA SER A 39 1.68 -6.70 11.41
C SER A 39 1.53 -7.98 12.24
N GLU A 40 2.38 -8.12 13.27
CA GLU A 40 2.33 -9.30 14.13
C GLU A 40 1.00 -9.44 14.87
N THR A 41 0.38 -8.34 15.23
CA THR A 41 -0.87 -8.30 16.00
C THR A 41 -2.09 -7.92 15.16
N GLY A 42 -1.90 -7.59 13.88
CA GLY A 42 -2.98 -7.21 12.98
C GLY A 42 -3.81 -8.41 12.54
N GLU A 43 -4.97 -8.12 12.00
CA GLU A 43 -5.86 -9.14 11.46
C GLU A 43 -5.27 -9.75 10.19
N PRO A 44 -5.26 -11.08 10.06
CA PRO A 44 -4.87 -11.73 8.80
C PRO A 44 -5.90 -11.44 7.70
N HIS A 45 -5.42 -11.34 6.46
CA HIS A 45 -6.26 -11.19 5.28
C HIS A 45 -5.98 -12.37 4.36
N LEU A 46 -6.68 -13.45 4.57
CA LEU A 46 -6.36 -14.75 3.96
C LEU A 46 -7.40 -15.25 2.96
N GLY A 47 -8.54 -14.57 2.87
CA GLY A 47 -9.61 -14.97 1.96
C GLY A 47 -10.25 -16.31 2.33
N ASN A 48 -10.21 -16.70 3.60
CA ASN A 48 -10.81 -17.95 4.07
C ASN A 48 -12.03 -17.69 4.96
N HIS A 49 -12.63 -18.74 5.51
CA HIS A 49 -13.86 -18.63 6.29
C HIS A 49 -13.68 -17.77 7.56
N ALA A 50 -12.57 -17.92 8.27
CA ALA A 50 -12.29 -17.17 9.50
C ALA A 50 -11.83 -15.73 9.20
N TRP A 51 -11.10 -15.53 8.09
CA TRP A 51 -10.52 -14.25 7.70
C TRP A 51 -10.84 -14.01 6.22
N PRO A 52 -12.07 -13.56 5.89
CA PRO A 52 -12.52 -13.50 4.49
C PRO A 52 -11.91 -12.37 3.66
N THR A 53 -11.44 -11.32 4.28
CA THR A 53 -10.83 -10.21 3.53
C THR A 53 -9.46 -10.60 2.98
N MET A 54 -9.07 -9.92 1.92
CA MET A 54 -7.78 -10.13 1.26
C MET A 54 -7.07 -8.79 1.10
N ASN A 55 -5.81 -8.82 0.75
CA ASN A 55 -5.03 -7.64 0.44
C ASN A 55 -4.95 -7.38 -1.05
N ASN A 56 -4.70 -6.11 -1.38
CA ASN A 56 -4.09 -5.72 -2.64
C ASN A 56 -2.68 -5.20 -2.34
N ALA A 57 -1.85 -5.12 -3.36
CA ALA A 57 -0.54 -4.50 -3.24
C ALA A 57 -0.25 -3.63 -4.46
N ILE A 58 0.44 -2.53 -4.25
CA ILE A 58 0.90 -1.64 -5.31
C ILE A 58 2.42 -1.54 -5.23
N LEU A 59 3.06 -1.62 -6.38
CA LEU A 59 4.46 -1.30 -6.57
C LEU A 59 4.54 -0.11 -7.51
N THR A 60 5.22 0.95 -7.07
CA THR A 60 5.39 2.15 -7.88
C THR A 60 6.80 2.71 -7.73
N PHE A 61 7.22 3.48 -8.72
CA PHE A 61 8.53 4.12 -8.73
C PHE A 61 8.32 5.61 -8.95
N VAL A 62 8.81 6.43 -8.03
CA VAL A 62 8.48 7.86 -7.99
C VAL A 62 9.73 8.70 -7.79
N PRO A 63 9.68 9.99 -8.19
CA PRO A 63 10.71 10.94 -7.79
C PRO A 63 10.77 11.07 -6.27
N ASP A 64 11.94 11.39 -5.74
CA ASP A 64 12.17 11.48 -4.29
C ASP A 64 11.20 12.44 -3.61
N ASP A 65 10.80 13.52 -4.27
CA ASP A 65 9.91 14.54 -3.71
C ASP A 65 8.45 14.09 -3.53
N LYS A 66 8.07 12.92 -4.04
CA LYS A 66 6.73 12.37 -3.85
C LYS A 66 6.62 11.48 -2.61
N VAL A 67 7.74 11.03 -2.07
CA VAL A 67 7.76 10.00 -1.01
C VAL A 67 7.04 10.47 0.25
N ASP A 68 7.33 11.69 0.70
CA ASP A 68 6.75 12.19 1.95
C ASP A 68 5.22 12.29 1.88
N ASP A 69 4.68 12.74 0.76
CA ASP A 69 3.23 12.83 0.56
C ASP A 69 2.57 11.45 0.55
N ILE A 70 3.22 10.49 -0.10
CA ILE A 70 2.71 9.11 -0.15
C ILE A 70 2.72 8.50 1.26
N LEU A 71 3.82 8.63 1.99
CA LEU A 71 3.91 8.08 3.34
C LEU A 71 2.96 8.77 4.32
N ALA A 72 2.73 10.07 4.17
CA ALA A 72 1.75 10.78 4.99
C ALA A 72 0.33 10.26 4.76
N MET A 73 -0.03 10.01 3.52
CA MET A 73 -1.32 9.44 3.16
C MET A 73 -1.49 8.03 3.75
N ILE A 74 -0.47 7.18 3.61
CA ILE A 74 -0.50 5.81 4.14
C ILE A 74 -0.62 5.83 5.67
N ARG A 75 0.14 6.69 6.33
CA ARG A 75 0.10 6.81 7.79
C ARG A 75 -1.26 7.25 8.28
N ALA A 76 -1.89 8.21 7.62
CA ALA A 76 -3.23 8.68 7.99
C ALA A 76 -4.26 7.57 7.87
N LYS A 77 -4.19 6.74 6.84
CA LYS A 77 -5.08 5.59 6.67
C LYS A 77 -4.84 4.52 7.72
N ASP A 78 -3.58 4.22 8.03
CA ASP A 78 -3.22 3.23 9.03
C ASP A 78 -3.72 3.64 10.42
N GLU A 79 -3.62 4.91 10.75
CA GLU A 79 -4.07 5.43 12.05
C GLU A 79 -5.59 5.35 12.24
N GLU A 80 -6.36 5.37 11.16
CA GLU A 80 -7.82 5.19 11.22
C GLU A 80 -8.20 3.78 11.68
N THR A 81 -7.48 2.76 11.22
CA THR A 81 -7.79 1.36 11.57
C THR A 81 -6.49 0.54 11.63
N PRO A 82 -5.72 0.66 12.71
CA PRO A 82 -4.40 0.01 12.80
C PRO A 82 -4.44 -1.51 12.67
N ALA A 83 -5.53 -2.15 13.07
CA ALA A 83 -5.66 -3.61 13.01
C ALA A 83 -5.60 -4.17 11.58
N LEU A 84 -5.87 -3.36 10.56
CA LEU A 84 -5.83 -3.80 9.17
C LEU A 84 -4.40 -3.93 8.62
N GLY A 85 -3.42 -3.35 9.31
CA GLY A 85 -2.01 -3.61 9.01
C GLY A 85 -1.51 -3.00 7.70
N LEU A 86 -2.00 -1.83 7.34
CA LEU A 86 -1.53 -1.10 6.17
C LEU A 86 -0.04 -0.76 6.31
N ARG A 87 0.77 -1.13 5.31
CA ARG A 87 2.23 -0.95 5.37
C ARG A 87 2.77 -0.48 4.03
N ALA A 88 3.82 0.33 4.10
CA ALA A 88 4.55 0.79 2.93
C ALA A 88 6.05 0.68 3.19
N PHE A 89 6.79 0.29 2.15
CA PHE A 89 8.25 0.16 2.20
C PHE A 89 8.85 0.97 1.07
N VAL A 90 9.91 1.71 1.37
CA VAL A 90 10.57 2.61 0.42
C VAL A 90 12.04 2.26 0.33
N TRP A 91 12.58 2.23 -0.89
CA TRP A 91 14.01 1.99 -1.10
C TRP A 91 14.53 2.81 -2.28
N ASN A 92 15.84 2.92 -2.37
CA ASN A 92 16.50 3.58 -3.49
C ASN A 92 16.52 2.68 -4.71
N VAL A 93 16.21 3.25 -5.86
CA VAL A 93 16.37 2.56 -7.14
C VAL A 93 17.74 2.93 -7.71
N GLU A 94 18.62 1.94 -7.83
CA GLU A 94 19.98 2.16 -8.35
C GLU A 94 19.97 2.48 -9.85
N THR A 95 19.19 1.74 -10.61
CA THR A 95 19.21 1.82 -12.08
C THR A 95 17.83 1.51 -12.63
N SER A 96 17.45 2.23 -13.67
CA SER A 96 16.24 1.96 -14.44
C SER A 96 16.47 2.36 -15.90
N TYR A 97 15.58 1.98 -16.77
CA TYR A 97 15.64 2.44 -18.15
C TYR A 97 14.28 2.97 -18.60
#